data_11e9d9bb64a6afc376deab02c5c802fa
#
_entry.id   11e9d9bb64a6afc376deab02c5c802fa
#
_cell.length_a   1.000
_cell.length_b   1.000
_cell.length_c   1.000
_cell.angle_alpha   90.00
_cell.angle_beta   90.00
_cell.angle_gamma   90.00
#
_symmetry.space_group_name_H-M   'P 1'
#
loop_
_entity.id
_entity.type
_entity.pdbx_description
1 polymer ?
#
loop_
_entity_poly.entity_id
_entity_poly.type
_entity_poly.pdbx_seq_one_letter_code
_entity_poly.pdbx_strand_id
1 'polypeptide(L)'
;MRIIGGDLRGKMILPPNGYKARPTTDFAKEGLFNTLINEFDFEELEVLDLFSGTGSISYEFASRGVQKVISVEMNPFHCNFIKRCVSDFKLKNMQVVHHNVFDFLEICKVKFDIIFADPPYDIDGLENI
;
A
#
# COMPACT_ATOMS: atom_id res chain seq x y z
N MET A 1 0.06 -10.74 8.44
CA MET A 1 -0.87 -9.58 8.28
C MET A 1 -2.21 -10.07 7.74
N ARG A 2 -3.26 -9.35 7.99
CA ARG A 2 -4.61 -9.73 7.62
C ARG A 2 -5.33 -8.57 6.94
N ILE A 3 -6.12 -8.87 5.91
CA ILE A 3 -7.01 -7.89 5.30
C ILE A 3 -8.26 -7.77 6.15
N ILE A 4 -8.60 -6.55 6.57
CA ILE A 4 -9.66 -6.29 7.57
C ILE A 4 -11.03 -6.13 6.93
N GLY A 5 -11.12 -5.48 5.78
CA GLY A 5 -12.40 -5.21 5.15
C GLY A 5 -12.40 -5.46 3.65
N GLY A 6 -13.56 -5.25 3.03
CA GLY A 6 -13.74 -5.39 1.58
C GLY A 6 -13.88 -6.83 1.11
N ASP A 7 -13.70 -7.04 -0.18
CA ASP A 7 -13.93 -8.33 -0.84
C ASP A 7 -12.99 -9.44 -0.34
N LEU A 8 -11.79 -9.05 0.14
CA LEU A 8 -10.80 -10.01 0.65
C LEU A 8 -10.75 -10.06 2.17
N ARG A 9 -11.78 -9.61 2.84
CA ARG A 9 -11.86 -9.59 4.31
C ARG A 9 -11.50 -10.95 4.88
N GLY A 10 -10.60 -10.94 5.87
CA GLY A 10 -10.16 -12.14 6.57
C GLY A 10 -9.01 -12.89 5.90
N LYS A 11 -8.61 -12.51 4.69
CA LYS A 11 -7.47 -13.15 4.04
C LYS A 11 -6.18 -12.85 4.78
N MET A 12 -5.39 -13.89 5.02
CA MET A 12 -4.08 -13.80 5.64
C MET A 12 -3.01 -13.69 4.57
N ILE A 13 -2.06 -12.79 4.82
CA ILE A 13 -0.88 -12.63 3.96
C ILE A 13 0.34 -12.88 4.82
N LEU A 14 1.15 -13.89 4.44
CA LEU A 14 2.37 -14.23 5.15
C LEU A 14 3.53 -13.43 4.58
N PRO A 15 4.19 -12.57 5.38
CA PRO A 15 5.36 -11.82 4.89
C PRO A 15 6.48 -12.78 4.47
N PRO A 16 7.37 -12.33 3.55
CA PRO A 16 8.50 -13.18 3.16
C PRO A 16 9.43 -13.43 4.34
N ASN A 17 10.11 -14.57 4.30
CA ASN A 17 11.11 -14.90 5.32
C ASN A 17 12.20 -13.83 5.34
N GLY A 18 12.60 -13.43 6.56
CA GLY A 18 13.63 -12.41 6.74
C GLY A 18 13.13 -10.98 6.64
N TYR A 19 11.83 -10.77 6.50
CA TYR A 19 11.26 -9.43 6.53
C TYR A 19 11.39 -8.85 7.93
N LYS A 20 12.13 -7.75 8.04
CA LYS A 20 12.49 -7.16 9.35
C LYS A 20 11.62 -5.98 9.76
N ALA A 21 10.98 -5.32 8.83
CA ALA A 21 10.12 -4.19 9.15
C ALA A 21 8.82 -4.68 9.78
N ARG A 22 8.30 -3.93 10.73
CA ARG A 22 7.02 -4.26 11.34
C ARG A 22 5.89 -3.94 10.36
N PRO A 23 5.02 -4.91 10.05
CA PRO A 23 3.80 -4.57 9.31
C PRO A 23 2.90 -3.69 10.17
N THR A 24 2.06 -2.89 9.50
CA THR A 24 1.02 -2.14 10.19
C THR A 24 0.09 -3.12 10.91
N THR A 25 -0.17 -2.87 12.20
CA THR A 25 -1.02 -3.75 12.98
C THR A 25 -2.47 -3.73 12.48
N ASP A 26 -3.20 -4.80 12.73
CA ASP A 26 -4.63 -4.87 12.41
C ASP A 26 -5.41 -3.73 13.07
N PHE A 27 -5.10 -3.45 14.34
CA PHE A 27 -5.74 -2.38 15.08
C PHE A 27 -5.51 -1.01 14.44
N ALA A 28 -4.26 -0.70 14.10
CA ALA A 28 -3.92 0.58 13.47
C ALA A 28 -4.58 0.72 12.09
N LYS A 29 -4.57 -0.36 11.31
CA LYS A 29 -5.20 -0.41 9.99
C LYS A 29 -6.71 -0.19 10.10
N GLU A 30 -7.36 -0.86 11.02
CA GLU A 30 -8.80 -0.72 11.26
C GLU A 30 -9.15 0.72 11.64
N GLY A 31 -8.40 1.33 12.55
CA GLY A 31 -8.60 2.72 12.94
C GLY A 31 -8.47 3.69 11.79
N LEU A 32 -7.43 3.53 10.97
CA LEU A 32 -7.22 4.37 9.80
C LEU A 32 -8.39 4.25 8.81
N PHE A 33 -8.77 3.04 8.44
CA PHE A 33 -9.80 2.84 7.43
C PHE A 33 -11.20 3.17 7.93
N ASN A 34 -11.48 3.01 9.22
CA ASN A 34 -12.74 3.47 9.81
C ASN A 34 -12.91 4.99 9.68
N THR A 35 -11.81 5.73 9.80
CA THR A 35 -11.83 7.17 9.57
C THR A 35 -12.02 7.50 8.08
N LEU A 36 -11.27 6.84 7.20
CA LEU A 36 -11.32 7.12 5.77
C LEU A 36 -12.67 6.80 5.13
N ILE A 37 -13.34 5.74 5.57
CA ILE A 37 -14.60 5.32 4.98
C ILE A 37 -15.71 6.36 5.19
N ASN A 38 -15.59 7.18 6.22
CA ASN A 38 -16.56 8.25 6.50
C ASN A 38 -16.27 9.52 5.69
N GLU A 39 -15.05 9.66 5.16
CA GLU A 39 -14.59 10.87 4.47
C GLU A 39 -14.60 10.73 2.95
N PHE A 40 -14.54 9.51 2.41
CA PHE A 40 -14.34 9.27 0.98
C PHE A 40 -15.28 8.21 0.44
N ASP A 41 -15.65 8.36 -0.82
CA ASP A 41 -16.28 7.31 -1.61
C ASP A 41 -15.16 6.44 -2.22
N PHE A 42 -14.94 5.25 -1.68
CA PHE A 42 -13.81 4.41 -2.04
C PHE A 42 -13.83 4.01 -3.52
N GLU A 43 -14.98 3.82 -4.13
CA GLU A 43 -15.07 3.41 -5.53
C GLU A 43 -14.48 4.44 -6.50
N GLU A 44 -14.38 5.69 -6.07
CA GLU A 44 -13.85 6.79 -6.87
C GLU A 44 -12.40 7.13 -6.55
N LEU A 45 -11.81 6.51 -5.52
CA LEU A 45 -10.47 6.89 -5.05
C LEU A 45 -9.35 6.36 -5.93
N GLU A 46 -8.39 7.22 -6.21
CA GLU A 46 -7.07 6.86 -6.71
C GLU A 46 -6.04 7.11 -5.60
N VAL A 47 -5.30 6.08 -5.22
CA VAL A 47 -4.44 6.06 -4.04
C VAL A 47 -2.99 5.79 -4.42
N LEU A 48 -2.09 6.53 -3.79
CA LEU A 48 -0.65 6.31 -3.88
C LEU A 48 -0.13 5.88 -2.52
N ASP A 49 0.51 4.71 -2.46
CA ASP A 49 1.11 4.15 -1.26
C ASP A 49 2.63 4.19 -1.40
N LEU A 50 3.25 5.16 -0.77
CA LEU A 50 4.71 5.33 -0.78
C LEU A 50 5.32 4.47 0.33
N PHE A 51 6.53 3.93 0.09
CA PHE A 51 7.21 3.04 1.03
C PHE A 51 6.35 1.83 1.40
N SER A 52 5.83 1.14 0.40
CA SER A 52 4.78 0.13 0.58
C SER A 52 5.20 -1.09 1.39
N GLY A 53 6.50 -1.41 1.44
CA GLY A 53 6.98 -2.60 2.14
C GLY A 53 6.37 -3.86 1.55
N THR A 54 5.66 -4.62 2.38
CA THR A 54 4.96 -5.82 1.92
C THR A 54 3.58 -5.54 1.35
N GLY A 55 3.17 -4.28 1.29
CA GLY A 55 1.94 -3.87 0.64
C GLY A 55 0.68 -3.87 1.50
N SER A 56 0.82 -4.00 2.82
CA SER A 56 -0.31 -4.15 3.74
C SER A 56 -1.42 -3.11 3.53
N ILE A 57 -1.05 -1.84 3.44
CA ILE A 57 -2.01 -0.74 3.25
C ILE A 57 -2.63 -0.79 1.86
N SER A 58 -1.82 -1.07 0.85
CA SER A 58 -2.31 -1.17 -0.53
C SER A 58 -3.34 -2.28 -0.71
N TYR A 59 -3.09 -3.46 -0.13
CA TYR A 59 -4.07 -4.56 -0.21
C TYR A 59 -5.39 -4.17 0.45
N GLU A 60 -5.32 -3.45 1.55
CA GLU A 60 -6.52 -3.01 2.25
C GLU A 60 -7.35 -2.06 1.36
N PHE A 61 -6.72 -1.07 0.74
CA PHE A 61 -7.40 -0.19 -0.21
C PHE A 61 -8.00 -0.98 -1.36
N ALA A 62 -7.21 -1.86 -1.96
CA ALA A 62 -7.65 -2.66 -3.11
C ALA A 62 -8.84 -3.54 -2.75
N SER A 63 -8.78 -4.21 -1.60
CA SER A 63 -9.87 -5.05 -1.09
C SER A 63 -11.15 -4.26 -0.86
N ARG A 64 -11.04 -3.02 -0.43
CA ARG A 64 -12.19 -2.15 -0.16
C ARG A 64 -12.75 -1.46 -1.40
N GLY A 65 -12.21 -1.77 -2.58
CA GLY A 65 -12.83 -1.39 -3.84
C GLY A 65 -12.44 -0.03 -4.38
N VAL A 66 -11.27 0.51 -4.02
CA VAL A 66 -10.79 1.75 -4.63
C VAL A 66 -10.65 1.59 -6.14
N GLN A 67 -10.75 2.69 -6.87
CA GLN A 67 -10.60 2.66 -8.31
C GLN A 67 -9.20 2.19 -8.71
N LYS A 68 -8.17 2.66 -8.01
CA LYS A 68 -6.79 2.32 -8.29
C LYS A 68 -5.91 2.60 -7.08
N VAL A 69 -4.97 1.70 -6.80
CA VAL A 69 -3.89 1.94 -5.86
C VAL A 69 -2.56 1.59 -6.50
N ILE A 70 -1.61 2.52 -6.41
CA ILE A 70 -0.24 2.32 -6.87
C ILE A 70 0.66 2.24 -5.65
N SER A 71 1.38 1.14 -5.54
CA SER A 71 2.36 0.88 -4.47
C SER A 71 3.75 1.16 -4.99
N VAL A 72 4.47 2.08 -4.35
CA VAL A 72 5.85 2.39 -4.70
C VAL A 72 6.77 1.77 -3.67
N GLU A 73 7.68 0.93 -4.12
CA GLU A 73 8.61 0.20 -3.27
C GLU A 73 9.97 0.08 -3.94
N MET A 74 11.04 0.33 -3.19
CA MET A 74 12.40 0.29 -3.71
C MET A 74 13.01 -1.11 -3.65
N ASN A 75 12.66 -1.91 -2.65
CA ASN A 75 13.26 -3.23 -2.45
C ASN A 75 12.72 -4.24 -3.47
N PRO A 76 13.57 -4.86 -4.30
CA PRO A 76 13.09 -5.76 -5.36
C PRO A 76 12.40 -7.01 -4.81
N PHE A 77 12.82 -7.52 -3.64
CA PHE A 77 12.19 -8.69 -3.02
C PHE A 77 10.77 -8.36 -2.56
N HIS A 78 10.56 -7.18 -1.97
CA HIS A 78 9.24 -6.73 -1.59
C HIS A 78 8.34 -6.50 -2.81
N CYS A 79 8.89 -5.91 -3.88
CA CYS A 79 8.14 -5.72 -5.13
C CYS A 79 7.68 -7.06 -5.71
N ASN A 80 8.56 -8.06 -5.73
CA ASN A 80 8.19 -9.39 -6.23
C ASN A 80 7.13 -10.04 -5.36
N PHE A 81 7.23 -9.87 -4.04
CA PHE A 81 6.22 -10.36 -3.10
C PHE A 81 4.86 -9.71 -3.38
N ILE A 82 4.82 -8.39 -3.53
CA ILE A 82 3.58 -7.66 -3.84
C ILE A 82 2.99 -8.14 -5.17
N LYS A 83 3.83 -8.28 -6.20
CA LYS A 83 3.37 -8.77 -7.51
C LYS A 83 2.70 -10.14 -7.40
N ARG A 84 3.28 -11.03 -6.59
CA ARG A 84 2.72 -12.35 -6.35
C ARG A 84 1.36 -12.25 -5.66
N CYS A 85 1.25 -11.44 -4.62
CA CYS A 85 -0.02 -11.25 -3.92
C CYS A 85 -1.09 -10.65 -4.83
N VAL A 86 -0.74 -9.67 -5.64
CA VAL A 86 -1.67 -9.06 -6.61
C VAL A 86 -2.20 -10.11 -7.58
N SER A 87 -1.32 -10.98 -8.05
CA SER A 87 -1.69 -12.08 -8.95
C SER A 87 -2.56 -13.11 -8.24
N ASP A 88 -2.14 -13.58 -7.07
CA ASP A 88 -2.83 -14.63 -6.31
C ASP A 88 -4.24 -14.20 -5.89
N PHE A 89 -4.40 -12.96 -5.48
CA PHE A 89 -5.68 -12.41 -5.07
C PHE A 89 -6.47 -11.78 -6.21
N LYS A 90 -5.92 -11.76 -7.43
CA LYS A 90 -6.57 -11.20 -8.63
C LYS A 90 -7.00 -9.74 -8.43
N LEU A 91 -6.11 -8.94 -7.85
CA LEU A 91 -6.37 -7.53 -7.58
C LEU A 91 -6.13 -6.69 -8.82
N LYS A 92 -7.17 -6.46 -9.61
CA LYS A 92 -7.09 -5.72 -10.88
C LYS A 92 -6.87 -4.22 -10.68
N ASN A 93 -7.19 -3.71 -9.48
CA ASN A 93 -7.10 -2.29 -9.14
C ASN A 93 -5.81 -1.92 -8.42
N MET A 94 -4.85 -2.83 -8.34
CA MET A 94 -3.58 -2.59 -7.65
C MET A 94 -2.39 -2.85 -8.57
N GLN A 95 -1.42 -1.93 -8.52
CA GLN A 95 -0.18 -2.03 -9.28
C GLN A 95 1.00 -1.68 -8.38
N VAL A 96 2.10 -2.44 -8.48
CA VAL A 96 3.33 -2.12 -7.79
C VAL A 96 4.33 -1.52 -8.78
N VAL A 97 5.04 -0.48 -8.32
CA VAL A 97 6.10 0.18 -9.07
C VAL A 97 7.40 0.03 -8.28
N HIS A 98 8.39 -0.62 -8.90
CA HIS A 98 9.72 -0.76 -8.31
C HIS A 98 10.51 0.51 -8.57
N HIS A 99 10.56 1.39 -7.58
CA HIS A 99 11.18 2.70 -7.73
C HIS A 99 11.59 3.26 -6.37
N ASN A 100 12.62 4.11 -6.38
CA ASN A 100 12.91 4.96 -5.25
C ASN A 100 11.79 6.01 -5.12
N VAL A 101 11.27 6.21 -3.91
CA VAL A 101 10.12 7.11 -3.70
C VAL A 101 10.43 8.54 -4.13
N PHE A 102 11.61 9.06 -3.79
CA PHE A 102 11.97 10.43 -4.13
C PHE A 102 12.06 10.64 -5.64
N ASP A 103 12.68 9.68 -6.34
CA ASP A 103 12.78 9.71 -7.80
C ASP A 103 11.40 9.57 -8.45
N PHE A 104 10.56 8.70 -7.90
CA PHE A 104 9.19 8.55 -8.38
C PHE A 104 8.40 9.85 -8.27
N LEU A 105 8.51 10.55 -7.14
CA LEU A 105 7.80 11.81 -6.93
C LEU A 105 8.25 12.89 -7.90
N GLU A 106 9.52 12.90 -8.32
CA GLU A 106 10.02 13.84 -9.30
C GLU A 106 9.43 13.63 -10.69
N ILE A 107 9.17 12.39 -11.08
CA ILE A 107 8.67 12.07 -12.42
C ILE A 107 7.16 11.89 -12.49
N CYS A 108 6.50 11.72 -11.35
CA CYS A 108 5.06 11.48 -11.31
C CYS A 108 4.29 12.76 -11.63
N LYS A 109 3.47 12.70 -12.68
CA LYS A 109 2.61 13.82 -13.09
C LYS A 109 1.13 13.52 -12.87
N VAL A 110 0.82 12.35 -12.35
CA VAL A 110 -0.56 11.93 -12.05
C VAL A 110 -0.93 12.45 -10.68
N LYS A 111 -2.16 12.90 -10.53
CA LYS A 111 -2.72 13.32 -9.25
C LYS A 111 -3.42 12.15 -8.59
N PHE A 112 -3.34 12.10 -7.27
CA PHE A 112 -3.99 11.09 -6.44
C PHE A 112 -4.91 11.76 -5.43
N ASP A 113 -5.97 11.05 -5.04
CA ASP A 113 -6.90 11.54 -4.01
C ASP A 113 -6.34 11.36 -2.61
N ILE A 114 -5.61 10.27 -2.39
CA ILE A 114 -4.95 9.96 -1.13
C ILE A 114 -3.52 9.57 -1.42
N ILE A 115 -2.59 10.13 -0.64
CA ILE A 115 -1.19 9.72 -0.62
C ILE A 115 -0.87 9.26 0.80
N PHE A 116 -0.55 7.97 0.94
CA PHE A 116 -0.12 7.39 2.20
C PHE A 116 1.40 7.23 2.18
N ALA A 117 2.08 7.66 3.25
CA ALA A 117 3.52 7.53 3.36
C ALA A 117 3.90 7.14 4.78
N ASP A 118 4.51 5.97 4.94
CA ASP A 118 5.02 5.48 6.22
C ASP A 118 6.49 5.07 6.03
N PRO A 119 7.41 6.06 5.91
CA PRO A 119 8.81 5.77 5.62
C PRO A 119 9.53 5.15 6.81
N PRO A 120 10.66 4.44 6.57
CA PRO A 120 11.55 4.02 7.64
C PRO A 120 12.12 5.25 8.36
N TYR A 121 12.31 5.14 9.68
CA TYR A 121 12.76 6.28 10.51
C TYR A 121 14.14 6.80 10.17
N ASP A 122 15.00 5.94 9.61
CA ASP A 122 16.40 6.26 9.32
C ASP A 122 16.67 6.59 7.85
N ILE A 123 15.63 6.88 7.08
CA ILE A 123 15.81 7.21 5.66
C ILE A 123 16.27 8.67 5.49
N ASP A 124 17.27 8.86 4.63
CA ASP A 124 17.73 10.20 4.26
C ASP A 124 16.71 10.90 3.35
N GLY A 125 16.54 12.19 3.53
CA GLY A 125 15.65 12.98 2.69
C GLY A 125 14.18 12.95 3.13
N LEU A 126 13.92 12.41 4.32
CA LEU A 126 12.56 12.32 4.86
C LEU A 126 11.84 13.66 4.90
N GLU A 127 12.56 14.73 5.19
CA GLU A 127 12.03 16.08 5.25
C GLU A 127 11.54 16.62 3.90
N ASN A 128 11.88 15.96 2.80
CA ASN A 128 11.53 16.38 1.45
C ASN A 128 10.21 15.78 0.93
N ILE A 129 9.55 15.00 1.76
CA ILE A 129 8.29 14.36 1.37
C ILE A 129 7.08 15.27 1.55
#